data_48abc20d23ba4148adb4211e107b9109
#
_entry.id   48abc20d23ba4148adb4211e107b9109
#
_cell.length_a   1.000
_cell.length_b   1.000
_cell.length_c   1.000
_cell.angle_alpha   90.00
_cell.angle_beta   90.00
_cell.angle_gamma   90.00
#
_symmetry.space_group_name_H-M   'P 1'
#
loop_
_entity.id
_entity.type
_entity.pdbx_description
1 polymer ?
#
loop_
_entity_poly.entity_id
_entity_poly.type
_entity_poly.pdbx_seq_one_letter_code
_entity_poly.pdbx_strand_id
1 'polypeptide(L)'
;MSLTGTDATSFELTGRTVYRRDGALRLADGTLAGADLTMIDAVTYMHRTLGLPLEEALRMASLYPAEALGIAAERGRLAHGARADLVHLGDDLSVRRTLIGGVEAWAA
;
A
#
# COMPACT_ATOMS: atom_id res chain seq x y z
N MET A 1 -2.27 5.77 6.19
CA MET A 1 -2.46 6.30 7.56
C MET A 1 -1.55 5.56 8.53
N SER A 2 -1.21 6.18 9.66
CA SER A 2 -0.18 5.67 10.59
C SER A 2 -0.50 4.32 11.26
N LEU A 3 -1.74 3.89 11.28
CA LEU A 3 -2.16 2.58 11.82
C LEU A 3 -2.19 1.46 10.77
N THR A 4 -2.27 1.80 9.50
CA THR A 4 -2.41 0.79 8.43
C THR A 4 -1.23 -0.18 8.42
N GLY A 5 -1.52 -1.47 8.43
CA GLY A 5 -0.49 -2.52 8.50
C GLY A 5 0.09 -2.78 9.89
N THR A 6 -0.48 -2.22 10.94
CA THR A 6 -0.09 -2.47 12.35
C THR A 6 -1.26 -3.01 13.17
N ASP A 7 -0.99 -3.56 14.36
CA ASP A 7 -2.01 -4.01 15.32
C ASP A 7 -2.47 -2.90 16.26
N ALA A 8 -1.91 -1.70 16.14
CA ALA A 8 -2.28 -0.56 16.98
C ALA A 8 -3.75 -0.15 16.74
N THR A 9 -4.46 0.17 17.81
CA THR A 9 -5.89 0.52 17.78
C THR A 9 -6.14 2.01 17.76
N SER A 10 -5.13 2.82 18.07
CA SER A 10 -5.21 4.29 18.07
C SER A 10 -3.83 4.94 17.91
N PHE A 11 -3.82 6.21 17.51
CA PHE A 11 -2.63 7.06 17.48
C PHE A 11 -3.01 8.53 17.64
N GLU A 12 -2.03 9.35 18.03
CA GLU A 12 -2.19 10.81 18.13
C GLU A 12 -1.85 11.47 16.78
N LEU A 13 -2.74 12.34 16.32
CA LEU A 13 -2.55 13.16 15.13
C LEU A 13 -2.89 14.61 15.45
N THR A 14 -1.88 15.48 15.48
CA THR A 14 -2.06 16.93 15.72
C THR A 14 -2.94 17.27 16.93
N GLY A 15 -2.70 16.57 18.06
CA GLY A 15 -3.45 16.77 19.31
C GLY A 15 -4.83 16.12 19.33
N ARG A 16 -5.15 15.25 18.36
CA ARG A 16 -6.40 14.48 18.34
C ARG A 16 -6.08 12.99 18.31
N THR A 17 -6.82 12.19 19.06
CA THR A 17 -6.71 10.74 19.02
C THR A 17 -7.56 10.18 17.87
N VAL A 18 -6.93 9.41 17.01
CA VAL A 18 -7.59 8.66 15.93
C VAL A 18 -7.70 7.20 16.34
N TYR A 19 -8.88 6.62 16.21
CA TYR A 19 -9.20 5.24 16.57
C TYR A 19 -9.49 4.40 15.33
N ARG A 20 -9.04 3.14 15.35
CA ARG A 20 -9.47 2.13 14.38
C ARG A 20 -10.82 1.57 14.82
N ARG A 21 -11.87 1.78 14.02
CA ARG A 21 -13.23 1.29 14.27
C ARG A 21 -13.90 0.91 12.96
N ASP A 22 -14.49 -0.27 12.90
CA ASP A 22 -15.30 -0.75 11.77
C ASP A 22 -14.61 -0.61 10.39
N GLY A 23 -13.32 -1.00 10.30
CA GLY A 23 -12.54 -0.95 9.06
C GLY A 23 -12.17 0.47 8.58
N ALA A 24 -12.30 1.47 9.46
CA ALA A 24 -11.93 2.85 9.16
C ALA A 24 -11.21 3.50 10.36
N LEU A 25 -10.54 4.60 10.08
CA LEU A 25 -9.92 5.44 11.10
C LEU A 25 -10.84 6.63 11.39
N ARG A 26 -11.22 6.80 12.67
CA ARG A 26 -12.18 7.79 13.10
C ARG A 26 -11.68 8.57 14.31
N LEU A 27 -12.11 9.82 14.41
CA LEU A 27 -11.95 10.64 15.63
C LEU A 27 -12.92 10.15 16.72
N ALA A 28 -12.74 10.65 17.95
CA ALA A 28 -13.58 10.29 19.10
C ALA A 28 -15.08 10.58 18.86
N ASP A 29 -15.40 11.64 18.12
CA ASP A 29 -16.76 12.05 17.76
C ASP A 29 -17.38 11.25 16.60
N GLY A 30 -16.64 10.26 16.05
CA GLY A 30 -17.06 9.44 14.91
C GLY A 30 -16.71 10.01 13.53
N THR A 31 -16.15 11.22 13.45
CA THR A 31 -15.70 11.82 12.19
C THR A 31 -14.68 10.92 11.49
N LEU A 32 -14.85 10.68 10.18
CA LEU A 32 -13.90 9.90 9.38
C LEU A 32 -12.56 10.63 9.30
N ALA A 33 -11.50 9.98 9.76
CA ALA A 33 -10.13 10.48 9.69
C ALA A 33 -9.33 9.85 8.53
N GLY A 34 -9.72 8.67 8.07
CA GLY A 34 -9.09 8.00 6.93
C GLY A 34 -9.51 6.54 6.77
N ALA A 35 -9.06 5.93 5.68
CA ALA A 35 -9.23 4.51 5.46
C ALA A 35 -8.19 3.68 6.23
N ASP A 36 -8.58 2.51 6.69
CA ASP A 36 -7.69 1.47 7.20
C ASP A 36 -7.46 0.43 6.11
N LEU A 37 -6.82 0.85 5.04
CA LEU A 37 -6.62 0.07 3.82
C LEU A 37 -5.13 0.02 3.47
N THR A 38 -4.58 -1.18 3.31
CA THR A 38 -3.22 -1.35 2.78
C THR A 38 -3.22 -1.23 1.26
N MET A 39 -2.06 -0.97 0.66
CA MET A 39 -1.94 -0.93 -0.81
C MET A 39 -2.24 -2.29 -1.44
N ILE A 40 -1.84 -3.39 -0.78
CA ILE A 40 -2.13 -4.74 -1.31
C ILE A 40 -3.61 -5.08 -1.22
N ASP A 41 -4.34 -4.59 -0.21
CA ASP A 41 -5.80 -4.75 -0.14
C ASP A 41 -6.48 -4.00 -1.30
N ALA A 42 -6.00 -2.79 -1.62
CA ALA A 42 -6.50 -2.03 -2.77
C ALA A 42 -6.26 -2.77 -4.09
N VAL A 43 -5.05 -3.29 -4.33
CA VAL A 43 -4.71 -4.09 -5.53
C VAL A 43 -5.61 -5.34 -5.60
N THR A 44 -5.76 -6.05 -4.49
CA THR A 44 -6.59 -7.25 -4.40
C THR A 44 -8.06 -6.93 -4.71
N TYR A 45 -8.58 -5.84 -4.19
CA TYR A 45 -9.95 -5.40 -4.46
C TYR A 45 -10.16 -5.06 -5.94
N MET A 46 -9.24 -4.30 -6.54
CA MET A 46 -9.30 -3.95 -7.97
C MET A 46 -9.29 -5.20 -8.85
N HIS A 47 -8.44 -6.17 -8.51
CA HIS A 47 -8.31 -7.40 -9.30
C HIS A 47 -9.48 -8.36 -9.04
N ARG A 48 -9.74 -8.76 -7.77
CA ARG A 48 -10.69 -9.83 -7.44
C ARG A 48 -12.14 -9.38 -7.41
N THR A 49 -12.40 -8.14 -7.00
CA THR A 49 -13.77 -7.62 -6.85
C THR A 49 -14.23 -6.88 -8.11
N LEU A 50 -13.39 -6.00 -8.66
CA LEU A 50 -13.75 -5.22 -9.86
C LEU A 50 -13.34 -5.90 -11.17
N GLY A 51 -12.58 -7.02 -11.13
CA GLY A 51 -12.25 -7.82 -12.29
C GLY A 51 -11.17 -7.23 -13.20
N LEU A 52 -10.37 -6.26 -12.74
CA LEU A 52 -9.27 -5.74 -13.53
C LEU A 52 -8.17 -6.81 -13.70
N PRO A 53 -7.44 -6.83 -14.83
CA PRO A 53 -6.20 -7.61 -14.93
C PRO A 53 -5.24 -7.27 -13.78
N LEU A 54 -4.57 -8.27 -13.21
CA LEU A 54 -3.66 -8.07 -12.08
C LEU A 54 -2.55 -7.06 -12.41
N GLU A 55 -2.01 -7.14 -13.61
CA GLU A 55 -0.95 -6.24 -14.07
C GLU A 55 -1.42 -4.78 -14.09
N GLU A 56 -2.69 -4.55 -14.40
CA GLU A 56 -3.27 -3.20 -14.39
C GLU A 56 -3.42 -2.69 -12.96
N ALA A 57 -3.96 -3.50 -12.06
CA ALA A 57 -4.06 -3.15 -10.64
C ALA A 57 -2.69 -2.85 -10.02
N LEU A 58 -1.65 -3.59 -10.39
CA LEU A 58 -0.26 -3.36 -9.97
C LEU A 58 0.30 -2.05 -10.57
N ARG A 59 0.02 -1.74 -11.84
CA ARG A 59 0.42 -0.44 -12.44
C ARG A 59 -0.23 0.74 -11.74
N MET A 60 -1.50 0.63 -11.37
CA MET A 60 -2.22 1.66 -10.59
C MET A 60 -1.58 1.92 -9.23
N ALA A 61 -0.97 0.91 -8.62
CA ALA A 61 -0.30 1.02 -7.33
C ALA A 61 1.17 1.44 -7.41
N SER A 62 1.80 1.41 -8.59
CA SER A 62 3.25 1.61 -8.74
C SER A 62 3.62 2.54 -9.89
N LEU A 63 3.40 2.13 -11.14
CA LEU A 63 3.86 2.86 -12.31
C LEU A 63 3.14 4.20 -12.47
N TYR A 64 1.82 4.24 -12.38
CA TYR A 64 1.06 5.48 -12.59
C TYR A 64 1.37 6.55 -11.54
N PRO A 65 1.49 6.25 -10.23
CA PRO A 65 2.01 7.20 -9.27
C PRO A 65 3.44 7.68 -9.57
N ALA A 66 4.32 6.78 -10.04
CA ALA A 66 5.68 7.15 -10.42
C ALA A 66 5.71 8.08 -11.64
N GLU A 67 4.84 7.86 -12.63
CA GLU A 67 4.67 8.76 -13.79
C GLU A 67 4.16 10.13 -13.35
N ALA A 68 3.14 10.16 -12.48
CA ALA A 68 2.59 11.43 -11.96
C ALA A 68 3.64 12.25 -11.19
N LEU A 69 4.59 11.57 -10.52
CA LEU A 69 5.71 12.22 -9.83
C LEU A 69 6.93 12.48 -10.71
N GLY A 70 6.93 12.03 -11.97
CA GLY A 70 8.06 12.20 -12.89
C GLY A 70 9.28 11.32 -12.58
N ILE A 71 9.11 10.22 -11.83
CA ILE A 71 10.19 9.30 -11.41
C ILE A 71 10.11 7.91 -12.05
N ALA A 72 9.25 7.71 -13.04
CA ALA A 72 9.01 6.41 -13.67
C ALA A 72 10.23 5.86 -14.46
N ALA A 73 11.22 6.70 -14.77
CA ALA A 73 12.48 6.24 -15.36
C ALA A 73 13.26 5.32 -14.41
N GLU A 74 13.15 5.58 -13.09
CA GLU A 74 13.94 4.88 -12.07
C GLU A 74 13.10 3.93 -11.20
N ARG A 75 11.79 4.17 -11.05
CA ARG A 75 10.92 3.48 -10.09
C ARG A 75 9.56 3.11 -10.68
N GLY A 76 8.83 2.27 -9.95
CA GLY A 76 7.43 1.90 -10.27
C GLY A 76 7.29 0.82 -11.32
N ARG A 77 8.39 0.24 -11.82
CA ARG A 77 8.39 -0.83 -12.83
C ARG A 77 9.59 -1.77 -12.70
N LEU A 78 9.43 -2.97 -13.20
CA LEU A 78 10.53 -3.92 -13.40
C LEU A 78 11.15 -3.65 -14.77
N ALA A 79 12.32 -3.00 -14.81
CA ALA A 79 13.04 -2.73 -16.04
C ALA A 79 14.54 -2.70 -15.77
N HIS A 80 15.35 -3.01 -16.80
CA HIS A 80 16.80 -2.88 -16.72
C HIS A 80 17.18 -1.43 -16.37
N GLY A 81 18.04 -1.27 -15.37
CA GLY A 81 18.48 0.05 -14.89
C GLY A 81 17.53 0.72 -13.89
N ALA A 82 16.32 0.20 -13.69
CA ALA A 82 15.44 0.70 -12.63
C ALA A 82 15.95 0.29 -11.25
N ARG A 83 15.64 1.10 -10.25
CA ARG A 83 15.97 0.80 -8.86
C ARG A 83 15.21 -0.45 -8.39
N ALA A 84 15.89 -1.34 -7.68
CA ALA A 84 15.33 -2.58 -7.16
C ALA A 84 14.50 -2.35 -5.89
N ASP A 85 13.45 -1.51 -5.99
CA ASP A 85 12.39 -1.37 -5.00
C ASP A 85 11.27 -2.34 -5.39
N LEU A 86 11.22 -3.50 -4.77
CA LEU A 86 10.44 -4.66 -5.22
C LEU A 86 9.56 -5.20 -4.11
N VAL A 87 8.37 -5.68 -4.49
CA VAL A 87 7.51 -6.48 -3.61
C VAL A 87 7.31 -7.84 -4.26
N HIS A 88 7.63 -8.91 -3.53
CA HIS A 88 7.33 -10.28 -3.91
C HIS A 88 5.99 -10.69 -3.31
N LEU A 89 5.05 -11.05 -4.16
CA LEU A 89 3.72 -11.53 -3.79
C LEU A 89 3.64 -13.04 -3.97
N GLY A 90 2.92 -13.72 -3.07
CA GLY A 90 2.50 -15.09 -3.27
C GLY A 90 1.33 -15.17 -4.27
N ASP A 91 0.97 -16.38 -4.68
CA ASP A 91 -0.17 -16.64 -5.58
C ASP A 91 -1.51 -16.18 -4.98
N ASP A 92 -1.58 -16.12 -3.66
CA ASP A 92 -2.70 -15.59 -2.88
C ASP A 92 -2.73 -14.06 -2.78
N LEU A 93 -1.74 -13.37 -3.39
CA LEU A 93 -1.45 -11.93 -3.31
C LEU A 93 -0.96 -11.48 -1.91
N SER A 94 -0.61 -12.39 -1.02
CA SER A 94 0.05 -12.01 0.23
C SER A 94 1.46 -11.47 -0.05
N VAL A 95 1.87 -10.43 0.66
CA VAL A 95 3.24 -9.92 0.60
C VAL A 95 4.16 -10.94 1.26
N ARG A 96 5.19 -11.40 0.55
CA ARG A 96 6.20 -12.35 1.03
C ARG A 96 7.50 -11.66 1.38
N ARG A 97 7.91 -10.69 0.57
CA ARG A 97 9.15 -9.92 0.77
C ARG A 97 8.98 -8.51 0.23
N THR A 98 9.70 -7.58 0.84
CA THR A 98 9.88 -6.23 0.33
C THR A 98 11.36 -5.91 0.27
N LEU A 99 11.84 -5.46 -0.89
CA LEU A 99 13.21 -5.01 -1.10
C LEU A 99 13.21 -3.50 -1.37
N ILE A 100 14.19 -2.82 -0.82
CA ILE A 100 14.44 -1.40 -1.05
C ILE A 100 15.89 -1.26 -1.53
N GLY A 101 16.05 -0.79 -2.78
CA GLY A 101 17.37 -0.71 -3.40
C GLY A 101 18.08 -2.07 -3.51
N GLY A 102 17.32 -3.17 -3.65
CA GLY A 102 17.83 -4.53 -3.73
C GLY A 102 18.16 -5.18 -2.36
N VAL A 103 17.96 -4.47 -1.25
CA VAL A 103 18.17 -4.99 0.10
C VAL A 103 16.82 -5.40 0.70
N GLU A 104 16.75 -6.60 1.29
CA GLU A 104 15.53 -7.06 1.96
C GLU A 104 15.22 -6.16 3.17
N ALA A 105 14.09 -5.48 3.12
CA ALA A 105 13.60 -4.61 4.18
C ALA A 105 12.57 -5.32 5.07
N TRP A 106 11.87 -6.33 4.52
CA TRP A 106 10.89 -7.12 5.24
C TRP A 106 10.66 -8.47 4.55
N ALA A 107 10.45 -9.53 5.34
CA ALA A 107 10.01 -10.85 4.89
C ALA A 107 8.96 -11.41 5.87
N ALA A 108 7.99 -12.15 5.31
CA ALA A 108 6.97 -12.84 6.08
C ALA A 108 7.54 -14.08 6.78
#